data_8ca4d356539c335aae34d364cca72718
#
_entry.id   8ca4d356539c335aae34d364cca72718
#
_cell.length_a   1.000
_cell.length_b   1.000
_cell.length_c   1.000
_cell.angle_alpha   90.00
_cell.angle_beta   90.00
_cell.angle_gamma   90.00
#
_symmetry.space_group_name_H-M   'P 1'
#
loop_
_entity.id
_entity.type
_entity.pdbx_description
1 polymer ?
#
loop_
_entity_poly.entity_id
_entity_poly.type
_entity_poly.pdbx_seq_one_letter_code
_entity_poly.pdbx_strand_id
1 'polypeptide(L)'
;MLGLKAINTSCPTLWKLTPEHCKDIPTKKADKVVFTLSSTGGINRENDQKIIDCLLKNYKEVYFWSQTYGGYKTLRSYENCDKIKYIDPELNEYRKFLLENDVDYVGTRLHGGVFAMQNKKRAINLSVDHRAEEFDRYHINVLPQDDIQAIDEKINSDFATAVTVDYKIVNAVSYTHLRA
;
A
#
# COMPACT_ATOMS: atom_id res chain seq x y z
N MET A 1 23.37 -18.46 -21.46
CA MET A 1 22.83 -18.61 -20.08
C MET A 1 24.00 -18.99 -19.16
N LEU A 2 24.22 -18.25 -18.07
CA LEU A 2 25.38 -18.42 -17.20
C LEU A 2 25.26 -19.62 -16.23
N GLY A 3 24.26 -20.50 -16.37
CA GLY A 3 24.10 -21.70 -15.52
C GLY A 3 23.98 -21.45 -14.00
N LEU A 4 23.73 -20.20 -13.59
CA LEU A 4 23.60 -19.85 -12.18
C LEU A 4 22.23 -20.30 -11.65
N LYS A 5 22.22 -20.95 -10.50
CA LYS A 5 20.99 -21.25 -9.77
C LYS A 5 20.56 -20.00 -9.00
N ALA A 6 19.45 -19.41 -9.40
CA ALA A 6 18.82 -18.31 -8.67
C ALA A 6 17.70 -18.86 -7.78
N ILE A 7 17.58 -18.33 -6.57
CA ILE A 7 16.50 -18.65 -5.63
C ILE A 7 15.65 -17.38 -5.48
N ASN A 8 14.34 -17.49 -5.70
CA ASN A 8 13.44 -16.39 -5.49
C ASN A 8 13.15 -16.25 -3.99
N THR A 9 13.59 -15.14 -3.40
CA THR A 9 13.41 -14.82 -1.98
C THR A 9 12.24 -13.90 -1.71
N SER A 10 11.40 -13.61 -2.70
CA SER A 10 10.40 -12.55 -2.68
C SER A 10 10.98 -11.13 -2.56
N CYS A 11 10.12 -10.13 -2.45
CA CYS A 11 10.58 -8.76 -2.18
C CYS A 11 11.03 -8.63 -0.71
N PRO A 12 12.23 -8.11 -0.42
CA PRO A 12 12.73 -7.96 0.94
C PRO A 12 11.83 -7.14 1.86
N THR A 13 11.02 -6.22 1.30
CA THR A 13 10.08 -5.44 2.09
C THR A 13 8.97 -6.30 2.72
N LEU A 14 8.69 -7.48 2.15
CA LEU A 14 7.69 -8.42 2.69
C LEU A 14 8.22 -9.25 3.85
N TRP A 15 9.53 -9.36 4.03
CA TRP A 15 10.13 -10.26 5.04
C TRP A 15 9.72 -9.92 6.48
N LYS A 16 9.32 -8.67 6.75
CA LYS A 16 8.81 -8.25 8.06
C LYS A 16 7.35 -8.63 8.30
N LEU A 17 6.61 -9.03 7.26
CA LEU A 17 5.20 -9.36 7.36
C LEU A 17 5.01 -10.84 7.70
N THR A 18 5.58 -11.26 8.84
CA THR A 18 5.42 -12.63 9.33
C THR A 18 3.95 -12.91 9.70
N PRO A 19 3.53 -14.19 9.78
CA PRO A 19 2.18 -14.53 10.21
C PRO A 19 1.80 -13.91 11.57
N GLU A 20 2.76 -13.84 12.50
CA GLU A 20 2.57 -13.22 13.82
C GLU A 20 2.35 -11.72 13.67
N HIS A 21 3.16 -11.04 12.85
CA HIS A 21 3.01 -9.62 12.58
C HIS A 21 1.65 -9.31 11.94
N CYS A 22 1.24 -10.12 10.96
CA CYS A 22 -0.03 -9.91 10.25
C CYS A 22 -1.26 -10.07 11.14
N LYS A 23 -1.22 -10.89 12.18
CA LYS A 23 -2.32 -11.04 13.16
C LYS A 23 -2.64 -9.75 13.92
N ASP A 24 -1.66 -8.87 14.06
CA ASP A 24 -1.82 -7.58 14.76
C ASP A 24 -2.35 -6.47 13.84
N ILE A 25 -2.50 -6.75 12.55
CA ILE A 25 -3.09 -5.79 11.60
C ILE A 25 -4.61 -5.80 11.77
N PRO A 26 -5.27 -4.65 11.94
CA PRO A 26 -6.70 -4.57 12.09
C PRO A 26 -7.44 -5.20 10.90
N THR A 27 -8.51 -5.92 11.18
CA THR A 27 -9.40 -6.49 10.14
C THR A 27 -10.50 -5.54 9.75
N LYS A 28 -10.89 -4.64 10.65
CA LYS A 28 -11.98 -3.68 10.47
C LYS A 28 -11.48 -2.37 9.90
N LYS A 29 -12.37 -1.69 9.18
CA LYS A 29 -12.12 -0.37 8.61
C LYS A 29 -11.90 0.67 9.69
N ALA A 30 -10.87 1.51 9.53
CA ALA A 30 -10.66 2.71 10.33
C ALA A 30 -11.58 3.86 9.90
N ASP A 31 -11.68 4.90 10.72
CA ASP A 31 -12.39 6.14 10.35
C ASP A 31 -11.58 7.03 9.39
N LYS A 32 -10.27 6.82 9.34
CA LYS A 32 -9.32 7.59 8.54
C LYS A 32 -8.67 6.73 7.48
N VAL A 33 -8.27 7.37 6.37
CA VAL A 33 -7.49 6.72 5.33
C VAL A 33 -6.33 7.60 4.90
N VAL A 34 -5.17 6.99 4.66
CA VAL A 34 -4.09 7.60 3.90
C VAL A 34 -4.02 6.93 2.53
N PHE A 35 -3.94 7.74 1.49
CA PHE A 35 -3.86 7.20 0.14
C PHE A 35 -2.68 7.76 -0.65
N THR A 36 -2.32 7.03 -1.70
CA THR A 36 -1.26 7.42 -2.64
C THR A 36 -1.73 7.21 -4.06
N LEU A 37 -1.33 8.11 -4.96
CA LEU A 37 -1.55 7.98 -6.39
C LEU A 37 -0.22 7.90 -7.15
N SER A 38 -0.23 7.27 -8.31
CA SER A 38 0.93 7.20 -9.19
C SER A 38 1.15 8.57 -9.85
N SER A 39 2.37 9.09 -9.78
CA SER A 39 2.74 10.36 -10.44
C SER A 39 3.44 10.16 -11.78
N THR A 40 3.74 8.90 -12.14
CA THR A 40 4.48 8.56 -13.37
C THR A 40 3.98 7.21 -13.91
N GLY A 41 3.80 7.10 -15.22
CA GLY A 41 3.40 5.87 -15.91
C GLY A 41 2.03 5.34 -15.48
N GLY A 42 1.06 5.39 -16.37
CA GLY A 42 -0.29 4.90 -16.07
C GLY A 42 -1.19 5.86 -15.29
N ILE A 43 -0.91 7.18 -15.33
CA ILE A 43 -1.84 8.17 -14.77
C ILE A 43 -3.15 8.11 -15.55
N ASN A 44 -4.18 7.61 -14.91
CA ASN A 44 -5.55 7.70 -15.40
C ASN A 44 -6.34 8.67 -14.51
N ARG A 45 -6.44 9.92 -14.95
CA ARG A 45 -7.08 10.99 -14.17
C ARG A 45 -8.52 10.68 -13.81
N GLU A 46 -9.26 10.03 -14.69
CA GLU A 46 -10.65 9.66 -14.43
C GLU A 46 -10.74 8.62 -13.31
N ASN A 47 -9.90 7.58 -13.36
CA ASN A 47 -9.85 6.57 -12.31
C ASN A 47 -9.35 7.15 -10.98
N ASP A 48 -8.33 7.99 -11.02
CA ASP A 48 -7.82 8.66 -9.82
C ASP A 48 -8.91 9.50 -9.14
N GLN A 49 -9.72 10.25 -9.93
CA GLN A 49 -10.85 11.02 -9.40
C GLN A 49 -11.91 10.10 -8.77
N LYS A 50 -12.27 9.00 -9.44
CA LYS A 50 -13.21 8.03 -8.88
C LYS A 50 -12.72 7.41 -7.57
N ILE A 51 -11.41 7.14 -7.46
CA ILE A 51 -10.80 6.65 -6.22
C ILE A 51 -10.93 7.72 -5.13
N ILE A 52 -10.58 8.97 -5.41
CA ILE A 52 -10.71 10.09 -4.45
C ILE A 52 -12.14 10.20 -3.95
N ASP A 53 -13.12 10.20 -4.85
CA ASP A 53 -14.54 10.32 -4.49
C ASP A 53 -15.01 9.12 -3.66
N CYS A 54 -14.55 7.91 -4.00
CA CYS A 54 -14.81 6.70 -3.22
C CYS A 54 -14.24 6.81 -1.79
N LEU A 55 -13.02 7.33 -1.64
CA LEU A 55 -12.42 7.51 -0.32
C LEU A 55 -13.13 8.57 0.51
N LEU A 56 -13.47 9.71 -0.09
CA LEU A 56 -14.23 10.79 0.57
C LEU A 56 -15.64 10.35 0.99
N LYS A 57 -16.27 9.43 0.26
CA LYS A 57 -17.56 8.82 0.61
C LYS A 57 -17.46 7.89 1.84
N ASN A 58 -16.33 7.17 1.96
CA ASN A 58 -16.22 6.04 2.88
C ASN A 58 -15.50 6.37 4.19
N TYR A 59 -14.71 7.43 4.26
CA TYR A 59 -13.92 7.80 5.42
C TYR A 59 -14.22 9.19 5.94
N LYS A 60 -14.11 9.38 7.25
CA LYS A 60 -14.34 10.69 7.90
C LYS A 60 -13.19 11.66 7.62
N GLU A 61 -11.98 11.14 7.51
CA GLU A 61 -10.77 11.92 7.24
C GLU A 61 -9.94 11.23 6.18
N VAL A 62 -9.57 11.99 5.14
CA VAL A 62 -8.79 11.49 4.00
C VAL A 62 -7.47 12.25 3.95
N TYR A 63 -6.37 11.49 3.94
CA TYR A 63 -5.01 12.01 3.91
C TYR A 63 -4.31 11.55 2.64
N PHE A 64 -3.55 12.43 2.03
CA PHE A 64 -2.71 12.11 0.90
C PHE A 64 -1.24 12.17 1.28
N TRP A 65 -0.52 11.09 1.00
CA TRP A 65 0.93 11.04 1.07
C TRP A 65 1.52 10.87 -0.31
N SER A 66 2.40 11.78 -0.69
CA SER A 66 3.13 11.71 -1.95
C SER A 66 4.59 11.35 -1.71
N GLN A 67 5.14 10.45 -2.51
CA GLN A 67 6.59 10.15 -2.47
C GLN A 67 7.44 11.22 -3.18
N THR A 68 6.81 12.22 -3.78
CA THR A 68 7.48 13.31 -4.50
C THR A 68 6.77 14.63 -4.28
N TYR A 69 7.52 15.72 -4.25
CA TYR A 69 6.93 17.07 -4.18
C TYR A 69 5.99 17.40 -5.34
N GLY A 70 6.21 16.79 -6.53
CA GLY A 70 5.32 16.93 -7.68
C GLY A 70 3.91 16.36 -7.47
N GLY A 71 3.75 15.36 -6.60
CA GLY A 71 2.45 14.75 -6.31
C GLY A 71 1.44 15.72 -5.72
N TYR A 72 1.88 16.72 -4.95
CA TYR A 72 1.02 17.80 -4.45
C TYR A 72 0.35 18.61 -5.57
N LYS A 73 1.12 18.97 -6.61
CA LYS A 73 0.57 19.70 -7.77
C LYS A 73 -0.47 18.85 -8.49
N THR A 74 -0.19 17.56 -8.60
CA THR A 74 -1.11 16.62 -9.25
C THR A 74 -2.41 16.52 -8.47
N LEU A 75 -2.36 16.37 -7.14
CA LEU A 75 -3.58 16.26 -6.35
C LEU A 75 -4.45 17.53 -6.44
N ARG A 76 -3.85 18.72 -6.46
CA ARG A 76 -4.59 19.99 -6.60
C ARG A 76 -5.36 20.13 -7.91
N SER A 77 -5.09 19.27 -8.89
CA SER A 77 -5.82 19.25 -10.16
C SER A 77 -7.07 18.37 -10.14
N TYR A 78 -7.33 17.67 -9.03
CA TYR A 78 -8.56 16.87 -8.84
C TYR A 78 -9.62 17.65 -8.09
N GLU A 79 -10.88 17.26 -8.32
CA GLU A 79 -12.03 17.83 -7.61
C GLU A 79 -12.02 17.41 -6.13
N ASN A 80 -12.61 18.23 -5.26
CA ASN A 80 -12.68 18.00 -3.82
C ASN A 80 -11.31 17.87 -3.10
N CYS A 81 -10.21 18.31 -3.71
CA CYS A 81 -8.89 18.26 -3.09
C CYS A 81 -8.77 19.09 -1.80
N ASP A 82 -9.63 20.10 -1.63
CA ASP A 82 -9.76 20.93 -0.43
C ASP A 82 -10.19 20.14 0.81
N LYS A 83 -10.86 19.00 0.63
CA LYS A 83 -11.28 18.08 1.70
C LYS A 83 -10.18 17.11 2.13
N ILE A 84 -9.06 17.10 1.43
CA ILE A 84 -7.95 16.16 1.64
C ILE A 84 -6.83 16.82 2.42
N LYS A 85 -6.40 16.18 3.50
CA LYS A 85 -5.27 16.62 4.30
C LYS A 85 -3.97 16.06 3.72
N TYR A 86 -2.85 16.75 3.92
CA TYR A 86 -1.56 16.38 3.37
C TYR A 86 -0.60 15.90 4.45
N ILE A 87 0.20 14.89 4.09
CA ILE A 87 1.35 14.44 4.87
C ILE A 87 2.59 14.81 4.07
N ASP A 88 3.59 15.40 4.73
CA ASP A 88 4.83 15.77 4.06
C ASP A 88 5.48 14.58 3.35
N PRO A 89 6.08 14.76 2.16
CA PRO A 89 6.53 13.67 1.29
C PRO A 89 7.79 12.95 1.81
N GLU A 90 8.10 13.08 3.08
CA GLU A 90 9.18 12.38 3.74
C GLU A 90 8.71 11.06 4.35
N LEU A 91 9.56 10.03 4.27
CA LEU A 91 9.24 8.71 4.82
C LEU A 91 9.08 8.74 6.35
N ASN A 92 9.84 9.60 7.03
CA ASN A 92 9.75 9.74 8.48
C ASN A 92 8.42 10.36 8.91
N GLU A 93 7.91 11.36 8.18
CA GLU A 93 6.60 11.96 8.44
C GLU A 93 5.47 10.97 8.16
N TYR A 94 5.57 10.19 7.08
CA TYR A 94 4.62 9.12 6.82
C TYR A 94 4.64 8.07 7.93
N ARG A 95 5.83 7.65 8.39
CA ARG A 95 5.96 6.70 9.51
C ARG A 95 5.35 7.24 10.79
N LYS A 96 5.66 8.48 11.14
CA LYS A 96 5.12 9.15 12.32
C LYS A 96 3.60 9.20 12.26
N PHE A 97 3.04 9.61 11.12
CA PHE A 97 1.59 9.65 10.90
C PHE A 97 0.94 8.27 11.12
N LEU A 98 1.53 7.20 10.54
CA LEU A 98 1.03 5.83 10.73
C LEU A 98 1.06 5.38 12.20
N LEU A 99 2.10 5.75 12.95
CA LEU A 99 2.23 5.36 14.35
C LEU A 99 1.24 6.11 15.25
N GLU A 100 0.94 7.36 14.95
CA GLU A 100 0.10 8.22 15.77
C GLU A 100 -1.41 8.12 15.45
N ASN A 101 -1.78 7.48 14.34
CA ASN A 101 -3.16 7.42 13.89
C ASN A 101 -3.65 5.98 13.67
N ASP A 102 -4.92 5.74 14.00
CA ASP A 102 -5.66 4.59 13.49
C ASP A 102 -6.16 4.93 12.08
N VAL A 103 -5.59 4.28 11.06
CA VAL A 103 -5.74 4.67 9.68
C VAL A 103 -5.59 3.46 8.75
N ASP A 104 -6.46 3.38 7.72
CA ASP A 104 -6.28 2.46 6.60
C ASP A 104 -5.34 3.05 5.55
N TYR A 105 -4.74 2.21 4.74
CA TYR A 105 -4.06 2.58 3.51
C TYR A 105 -4.84 2.10 2.29
N VAL A 106 -5.01 2.98 1.29
CA VAL A 106 -5.52 2.63 -0.04
C VAL A 106 -4.67 3.35 -1.09
N GLY A 107 -4.11 2.64 -2.07
CA GLY A 107 -3.35 3.39 -3.07
C GLY A 107 -2.54 2.58 -4.06
N THR A 108 -2.07 3.29 -5.09
CA THR A 108 -1.35 2.73 -6.23
C THR A 108 0.16 2.56 -5.99
N ARG A 109 0.68 3.01 -4.86
CA ARG A 109 2.10 2.85 -4.48
C ARG A 109 2.26 1.61 -3.61
N LEU A 110 2.51 0.47 -4.23
CA LEU A 110 2.61 -0.84 -3.59
C LEU A 110 3.49 -0.81 -2.32
N HIS A 111 4.70 -0.27 -2.40
CA HIS A 111 5.58 -0.20 -1.23
C HIS A 111 5.09 0.79 -0.15
N GLY A 112 4.23 1.75 -0.50
CA GLY A 112 3.52 2.57 0.49
C GLY A 112 2.56 1.74 1.34
N GLY A 113 1.82 0.84 0.69
CA GLY A 113 0.94 -0.11 1.37
C GLY A 113 1.69 -1.17 2.17
N VAL A 114 2.78 -1.71 1.60
CA VAL A 114 3.65 -2.65 2.35
C VAL A 114 4.20 -1.98 3.61
N PHE A 115 4.63 -0.71 3.50
CA PHE A 115 5.12 0.05 4.67
C PHE A 115 4.02 0.31 5.70
N ALA A 116 2.78 0.58 5.26
CA ALA A 116 1.62 0.68 6.15
C ALA A 116 1.37 -0.64 6.90
N MET A 117 1.39 -1.79 6.20
CA MET A 117 1.27 -3.12 6.82
C MET A 117 2.40 -3.39 7.82
N GLN A 118 3.65 -3.00 7.52
CA GLN A 118 4.78 -3.11 8.45
C GLN A 118 4.57 -2.27 9.73
N ASN A 119 3.74 -1.23 9.67
CA ASN A 119 3.33 -0.41 10.81
C ASN A 119 1.93 -0.81 11.34
N LYS A 120 1.50 -2.06 11.07
CA LYS A 120 0.26 -2.66 11.55
C LYS A 120 -0.99 -1.90 11.11
N LYS A 121 -1.00 -1.41 9.87
CA LYS A 121 -2.17 -0.77 9.27
C LYS A 121 -2.80 -1.67 8.22
N ARG A 122 -4.13 -1.70 8.20
CA ARG A 122 -4.93 -2.35 7.18
C ARG A 122 -4.65 -1.68 5.83
N ALA A 123 -4.36 -2.46 4.79
CA ALA A 123 -3.95 -1.91 3.51
C ALA A 123 -4.65 -2.58 2.33
N ILE A 124 -5.09 -1.75 1.38
CA ILE A 124 -5.60 -2.14 0.06
C ILE A 124 -4.68 -1.52 -0.98
N ASN A 125 -3.98 -2.34 -1.74
CA ASN A 125 -3.10 -1.90 -2.81
C ASN A 125 -3.87 -1.88 -4.13
N LEU A 126 -3.63 -0.87 -4.95
CA LEU A 126 -4.27 -0.73 -6.26
C LEU A 126 -3.24 -0.98 -7.35
N SER A 127 -3.54 -1.90 -8.27
CA SER A 127 -2.67 -2.18 -9.39
C SER A 127 -2.87 -1.17 -10.50
N VAL A 128 -1.77 -0.64 -11.00
CA VAL A 128 -1.69 0.21 -12.20
C VAL A 128 -0.96 -0.50 -13.34
N ASP A 129 -0.27 -1.58 -13.03
CA ASP A 129 0.53 -2.37 -13.96
C ASP A 129 0.75 -3.80 -13.43
N HIS A 130 1.30 -4.66 -14.29
CA HIS A 130 1.58 -6.07 -14.00
C HIS A 130 2.48 -6.31 -12.79
N ARG A 131 3.29 -5.34 -12.36
CA ARG A 131 4.16 -5.50 -11.18
C ARG A 131 3.35 -5.62 -9.90
N ALA A 132 2.24 -4.91 -9.80
CA ALA A 132 1.35 -5.02 -8.65
C ALA A 132 0.61 -6.36 -8.67
N GLU A 133 0.18 -6.84 -9.87
CA GLU A 133 -0.45 -8.14 -10.04
C GLU A 133 0.47 -9.30 -9.61
N GLU A 134 1.80 -9.18 -9.86
CA GLU A 134 2.77 -10.18 -9.39
C GLU A 134 2.81 -10.32 -7.86
N PHE A 135 2.42 -9.28 -7.13
CA PHE A 135 2.34 -9.34 -5.67
C PHE A 135 1.11 -10.07 -5.14
N ASP A 136 0.10 -10.30 -5.98
CA ASP A 136 -1.08 -11.11 -5.61
C ASP A 136 -0.69 -12.55 -5.21
N ARG A 137 0.39 -13.10 -5.82
CA ARG A 137 0.97 -14.39 -5.40
C ARG A 137 1.37 -14.46 -3.92
N TYR A 138 1.59 -13.32 -3.28
CA TYR A 138 1.91 -13.22 -1.86
C TYR A 138 0.69 -12.95 -0.99
N HIS A 139 -0.52 -13.03 -1.56
CA HIS A 139 -1.82 -12.77 -0.91
C HIS A 139 -1.93 -11.36 -0.29
N ILE A 140 -1.18 -10.40 -0.82
CA ILE A 140 -1.37 -8.99 -0.49
C ILE A 140 -2.66 -8.53 -1.18
N ASN A 141 -3.55 -7.85 -0.44
CA ASN A 141 -4.78 -7.32 -1.03
C ASN A 141 -4.44 -6.33 -2.15
N VAL A 142 -4.51 -6.80 -3.40
CA VAL A 142 -4.28 -6.01 -4.61
C VAL A 142 -5.56 -6.04 -5.43
N LEU A 143 -6.06 -4.86 -5.81
CA LEU A 143 -7.24 -4.71 -6.66
C LEU A 143 -6.89 -3.87 -7.90
N PRO A 144 -7.52 -4.10 -9.06
CA PRO A 144 -7.40 -3.19 -10.19
C PRO A 144 -7.86 -1.79 -9.82
N GLN A 145 -7.09 -0.75 -10.22
CA GLN A 145 -7.42 0.64 -9.88
C GLN A 145 -8.68 1.17 -10.57
N ASP A 146 -9.12 0.51 -11.62
CA ASP A 146 -10.32 0.86 -12.40
C ASP A 146 -11.59 0.15 -11.93
N ASP A 147 -11.47 -0.86 -11.06
CA ASP A 147 -12.62 -1.53 -10.46
C ASP A 147 -13.06 -0.83 -9.15
N ILE A 148 -13.71 0.32 -9.32
CA ILE A 148 -14.16 1.16 -8.20
C ILE A 148 -15.19 0.43 -7.32
N GLN A 149 -16.00 -0.45 -7.91
CA GLN A 149 -16.96 -1.23 -7.16
C GLN A 149 -16.24 -2.21 -6.21
N ALA A 150 -15.27 -2.98 -6.71
CA ALA A 150 -14.49 -3.88 -5.89
C ALA A 150 -13.70 -3.14 -4.79
N ILE A 151 -13.20 -1.94 -5.09
CA ILE A 151 -12.53 -1.08 -4.11
C ILE A 151 -13.51 -0.66 -3.01
N ASP A 152 -14.71 -0.16 -3.35
CA ASP A 152 -15.74 0.26 -2.39
C ASP A 152 -16.18 -0.92 -1.50
N GLU A 153 -16.43 -2.08 -2.09
CA GLU A 153 -16.78 -3.32 -1.38
C GLU A 153 -15.66 -3.75 -0.44
N LYS A 154 -14.40 -3.73 -0.90
CA LYS A 154 -13.25 -4.13 -0.08
C LYS A 154 -13.01 -3.17 1.09
N ILE A 155 -13.17 -1.86 0.88
CA ILE A 155 -13.09 -0.86 1.95
C ILE A 155 -14.08 -1.19 3.06
N ASN A 156 -15.31 -1.55 2.71
CA ASN A 156 -16.40 -1.78 3.65
C ASN A 156 -16.51 -3.23 4.16
N SER A 157 -15.62 -4.11 3.74
CA SER A 157 -15.54 -5.49 4.24
C SER A 157 -14.52 -5.64 5.37
N ASP A 158 -14.77 -6.58 6.28
CA ASP A 158 -13.74 -7.05 7.21
C ASP A 158 -12.83 -8.03 6.49
N PHE A 159 -11.51 -7.87 6.59
CA PHE A 159 -10.55 -8.83 6.05
C PHE A 159 -9.27 -8.91 6.87
N ALA A 160 -8.73 -10.10 6.98
CA ALA A 160 -7.42 -10.31 7.57
C ALA A 160 -6.30 -10.07 6.54
N THR A 161 -5.19 -9.53 6.99
CA THR A 161 -3.96 -9.47 6.19
C THR A 161 -3.19 -10.78 6.38
N ALA A 162 -2.89 -11.46 5.27
CA ALA A 162 -2.04 -12.64 5.28
C ALA A 162 -1.02 -12.48 4.13
N VAL A 163 0.25 -12.66 4.45
CA VAL A 163 1.33 -12.57 3.44
C VAL A 163 2.08 -13.88 3.40
N THR A 164 2.17 -14.48 2.21
CA THR A 164 2.85 -15.75 2.00
C THR A 164 4.25 -15.52 1.49
N VAL A 165 5.23 -15.77 2.35
CA VAL A 165 6.67 -15.72 2.02
C VAL A 165 7.32 -17.01 2.53
N ASP A 166 8.23 -17.58 1.76
CA ASP A 166 9.02 -18.73 2.24
C ASP A 166 10.11 -18.26 3.20
N TYR A 167 9.78 -18.20 4.48
CA TYR A 167 10.70 -17.75 5.54
C TYR A 167 11.90 -18.66 5.74
N LYS A 168 11.87 -19.94 5.29
CA LYS A 168 13.06 -20.82 5.33
C LYS A 168 14.10 -20.30 4.37
N ILE A 169 13.69 -19.91 3.16
CA ILE A 169 14.58 -19.32 2.15
C ILE A 169 15.06 -17.95 2.61
N VAL A 170 14.15 -17.08 3.10
CA VAL A 170 14.50 -15.76 3.61
C VAL A 170 15.54 -15.84 4.71
N ASN A 171 15.34 -16.70 5.69
CA ASN A 171 16.27 -16.86 6.80
C ASN A 171 17.64 -17.38 6.34
N ALA A 172 17.69 -18.31 5.37
CA ALA A 172 18.93 -18.79 4.80
C ALA A 172 19.75 -17.68 4.12
N VAL A 173 19.07 -16.76 3.40
CA VAL A 173 19.72 -15.64 2.69
C VAL A 173 20.11 -14.51 3.65
N SER A 174 19.24 -14.13 4.58
CA SER A 174 19.54 -13.06 5.54
C SER A 174 20.73 -13.42 6.44
N TYR A 175 20.91 -14.71 6.76
CA TYR A 175 22.03 -15.19 7.57
C TYR A 175 23.38 -15.06 6.84
N THR A 176 23.41 -15.17 5.51
CA THR A 176 24.64 -15.04 4.71
C THR A 176 25.08 -13.59 4.51
N HIS A 177 24.13 -12.61 4.56
CA HIS A 177 24.44 -11.19 4.35
C HIS A 177 24.81 -10.43 5.63
N LEU A 178 24.52 -10.98 6.81
CA LEU A 178 24.89 -10.37 8.09
C LEU A 178 26.31 -10.73 8.57
N ARG A 179 27.03 -11.54 7.80
CA ARG A 179 28.41 -12.00 8.12
C ARG A 179 29.48 -11.53 7.13
N ALA A 180 29.15 -10.67 6.18
CA ALA A 180 30.10 -10.11 5.21
C ALA A 180 30.51 -8.69 5.59
#